data_c34f2003f8a1fb84ea7cbc00eeadbafa
#
_entry.id   c34f2003f8a1fb84ea7cbc00eeadbafa
#
_cell.length_a   1.000
_cell.length_b   1.000
_cell.length_c   1.000
_cell.angle_alpha   90.00
_cell.angle_beta   90.00
_cell.angle_gamma   90.00
#
_symmetry.space_group_name_H-M   'P 1'
#
loop_
_entity.id
_entity.type
_entity.pdbx_description
1 polymer ?
#
loop_
_entity_poly.entity_id
_entity_poly.type
_entity_poly.pdbx_seq_one_letter_code
_entity_poly.pdbx_strand_id
1 'polypeptide(L)'
;KADEHGNVVKFKARLVALGYDMRKDEYKETYAPVARWTTLMIMIVLGWYYLMDIYLLDFKGAYLHSTRPTSTPVYLYDIPGIKTPPDKMIYLNKGLYGTLDAGNLWRQTVEKLLLSNGYTQAINDPCLFYKTRTINGKTYKTYIATWVDDLLIVSNDPETKNMKKDFEEKGFEISHFDKINKYLGVNVNYDKEKDILTFDQCDYIDEILQNANM
;
A
#
# COMPACT_ATOMS: atom_id res chain seq x y z
N LYS A 1 9.75 -6.46 16.78
CA LYS A 1 8.56 -5.90 17.46
C LYS A 1 8.32 -6.68 18.73
N ALA A 2 7.91 -6.00 19.78
CA ALA A 2 7.52 -6.58 21.05
C ALA A 2 6.01 -6.38 21.28
N ASP A 3 5.42 -7.24 22.12
CA ASP A 3 4.06 -7.05 22.62
C ASP A 3 4.04 -6.04 23.81
N GLU A 4 2.88 -5.80 24.38
CA GLU A 4 2.68 -4.91 25.54
C GLU A 4 3.42 -5.35 26.82
N HIS A 5 3.84 -6.62 26.87
CA HIS A 5 4.62 -7.21 27.96
C HIS A 5 6.12 -7.24 27.70
N GLY A 6 6.57 -6.68 26.55
CA GLY A 6 7.99 -6.65 26.13
C GLY A 6 8.50 -7.96 25.51
N ASN A 7 7.64 -8.96 25.27
CA ASN A 7 8.05 -10.19 24.60
C ASN A 7 8.23 -9.97 23.09
N VAL A 8 9.30 -10.52 22.53
CA VAL A 8 9.56 -10.39 21.09
C VAL A 8 8.56 -11.23 20.30
N VAL A 9 7.63 -10.57 19.61
CA VAL A 9 6.59 -11.21 18.77
C VAL A 9 7.04 -11.40 17.34
N LYS A 10 7.94 -10.52 16.84
CA LYS A 10 8.40 -10.56 15.44
C LYS A 10 9.76 -9.92 15.26
N PHE A 11 10.69 -10.67 14.65
CA PHE A 11 11.91 -10.08 14.10
C PHE A 11 11.61 -9.44 12.75
N LYS A 12 12.08 -8.22 12.53
CA LYS A 12 11.94 -7.50 11.26
C LYS A 12 13.27 -6.88 10.87
N ALA A 13 13.84 -7.36 9.78
CA ALA A 13 15.02 -6.77 9.14
C ALA A 13 14.63 -6.29 7.74
N ARG A 14 15.20 -5.18 7.30
CA ARG A 14 15.08 -4.67 5.94
C ARG A 14 16.46 -4.34 5.41
N LEU A 15 16.75 -4.83 4.23
CA LEU A 15 17.87 -4.33 3.44
C LEU A 15 17.43 -3.01 2.81
N VAL A 16 18.21 -1.95 3.02
CA VAL A 16 17.91 -0.61 2.53
C VAL A 16 19.14 -0.08 1.79
N ALA A 17 18.96 0.34 0.54
CA ALA A 17 20.00 0.98 -0.24
C ALA A 17 20.24 2.42 0.26
N LEU A 18 21.49 2.90 0.13
CA LEU A 18 21.86 4.28 0.44
C LEU A 18 21.53 5.19 -0.75
N GLY A 19 20.26 5.52 -0.91
CA GLY A 19 19.76 6.28 -2.07
C GLY A 19 20.35 7.69 -2.22
N TYR A 20 20.93 8.25 -1.15
CA TYR A 20 21.62 9.54 -1.23
C TYR A 20 22.93 9.49 -2.05
N ASP A 21 23.51 8.31 -2.25
CA ASP A 21 24.69 8.09 -3.09
C ASP A 21 24.30 7.93 -4.57
N MET A 22 22.99 7.79 -4.88
CA MET A 22 22.50 7.68 -6.24
C MET A 22 22.47 9.05 -6.92
N ARG A 23 22.91 9.11 -8.17
CA ARG A 23 22.89 10.36 -8.96
C ARG A 23 21.47 10.72 -9.36
N LYS A 24 20.97 11.85 -8.86
CA LYS A 24 19.59 12.32 -9.11
C LYS A 24 19.30 12.62 -10.58
N ASP A 25 20.31 13.01 -11.35
CA ASP A 25 20.23 13.31 -12.79
C ASP A 25 20.01 12.07 -13.65
N GLU A 26 20.34 10.89 -13.17
CA GLU A 26 20.12 9.61 -13.86
C GLU A 26 18.67 9.10 -13.69
N TYR A 27 17.91 9.62 -12.72
CA TYR A 27 16.54 9.19 -12.38
C TYR A 27 15.53 10.29 -12.69
N LYS A 28 14.89 10.19 -13.87
CA LYS A 28 13.96 11.23 -14.37
C LYS A 28 12.67 11.33 -13.53
N GLU A 29 12.20 10.21 -12.96
CA GLU A 29 10.93 10.15 -12.23
C GLU A 29 11.10 9.44 -10.90
N THR A 30 11.29 10.20 -9.85
CA THR A 30 11.34 9.69 -8.47
C THR A 30 10.05 9.94 -7.70
N TYR A 31 9.15 10.77 -8.24
CA TYR A 31 7.91 11.15 -7.59
C TYR A 31 6.91 10.00 -7.57
N ALA A 32 6.43 9.65 -6.39
CA ALA A 32 5.38 8.66 -6.16
C ALA A 32 4.27 9.32 -5.33
N PRO A 33 3.18 9.80 -5.96
CA PRO A 33 2.04 10.34 -5.24
C PRO A 33 1.37 9.26 -4.39
N VAL A 34 0.71 9.71 -3.32
CA VAL A 34 -0.26 8.96 -2.54
C VAL A 34 -1.62 9.62 -2.67
N ALA A 35 -2.70 8.90 -2.39
CA ALA A 35 -4.05 9.45 -2.41
C ALA A 35 -4.16 10.67 -1.49
N ARG A 36 -4.94 11.66 -1.88
CA ARG A 36 -5.18 12.82 -1.03
C ARG A 36 -5.97 12.42 0.20
N TRP A 37 -5.65 13.01 1.34
CA TRP A 37 -6.40 12.75 2.58
C TRP A 37 -7.91 12.96 2.41
N THR A 38 -8.30 14.03 1.69
CA THR A 38 -9.70 14.30 1.35
C THR A 38 -10.34 13.20 0.53
N THR A 39 -9.61 12.60 -0.43
CA THR A 39 -10.07 11.45 -1.22
C THR A 39 -10.38 10.26 -0.31
N LEU A 40 -9.46 9.94 0.61
CA LEU A 40 -9.62 8.83 1.56
C LEU A 40 -10.85 9.04 2.46
N MET A 41 -11.01 10.23 3.03
CA MET A 41 -12.14 10.55 3.90
C MET A 41 -13.48 10.50 3.14
N ILE A 42 -13.52 11.07 1.93
CA ILE A 42 -14.72 11.00 1.07
C ILE A 42 -15.08 9.54 0.76
N MET A 43 -14.10 8.69 0.45
CA MET A 43 -14.35 7.27 0.17
C MET A 43 -14.96 6.56 1.38
N ILE A 44 -14.42 6.77 2.59
CA ILE A 44 -14.94 6.14 3.81
C ILE A 44 -16.37 6.62 4.09
N VAL A 45 -16.64 7.93 3.98
CA VAL A 45 -17.99 8.50 4.19
C VAL A 45 -18.97 7.99 3.13
N LEU A 46 -18.55 7.89 1.86
CA LEU A 46 -19.39 7.29 0.82
C LEU A 46 -19.67 5.81 1.08
N GLY A 47 -18.67 5.08 1.58
CA GLY A 47 -18.81 3.69 2.01
C GLY A 47 -19.89 3.54 3.06
N TRP A 48 -19.85 4.39 4.09
CA TRP A 48 -20.88 4.46 5.12
C TRP A 48 -22.24 4.84 4.54
N TYR A 49 -22.33 5.95 3.81
CA TYR A 49 -23.60 6.49 3.27
C TYR A 49 -24.33 5.51 2.34
N TYR A 50 -23.59 4.76 1.52
CA TYR A 50 -24.15 3.77 0.59
C TYR A 50 -24.14 2.34 1.13
N LEU A 51 -23.87 2.13 2.43
CA LEU A 51 -23.80 0.82 3.09
C LEU A 51 -22.85 -0.16 2.38
N MET A 52 -21.78 0.37 1.78
CA MET A 52 -20.74 -0.44 1.13
C MET A 52 -19.80 -1.06 2.18
N ASP A 53 -19.10 -2.11 1.80
CA ASP A 53 -18.01 -2.63 2.63
C ASP A 53 -16.74 -1.81 2.43
N ILE A 54 -15.98 -1.63 3.50
CA ILE A 54 -14.71 -0.91 3.49
C ILE A 54 -13.62 -1.88 3.95
N TYR A 55 -12.60 -2.09 3.10
CA TYR A 55 -11.50 -3.00 3.36
C TYR A 55 -10.17 -2.26 3.28
N LEU A 56 -9.19 -2.82 3.98
CA LEU A 56 -7.78 -2.50 3.82
C LEU A 56 -7.05 -3.73 3.27
N LEU A 57 -6.16 -3.49 2.33
CA LEU A 57 -5.25 -4.49 1.79
C LEU A 57 -3.83 -3.94 1.87
N ASP A 58 -2.90 -4.73 2.44
CA ASP A 58 -1.48 -4.39 2.57
C ASP A 58 -0.62 -5.37 1.78
N PHE A 59 0.23 -4.84 0.91
CA PHE A 59 1.19 -5.63 0.15
C PHE A 59 2.45 -5.90 0.96
N LYS A 60 2.82 -7.16 1.08
CA LYS A 60 4.06 -7.55 1.74
C LYS A 60 5.26 -7.29 0.83
N GLY A 61 6.17 -6.43 1.28
CA GLY A 61 7.40 -6.15 0.53
C GLY A 61 7.16 -5.46 -0.81
N ALA A 62 6.27 -4.51 -0.86
CA ALA A 62 5.76 -3.81 -2.04
C ALA A 62 6.83 -3.51 -3.10
N TYR A 63 7.92 -2.82 -2.75
CA TYR A 63 8.97 -2.46 -3.70
C TYR A 63 9.63 -3.66 -4.38
N LEU A 64 9.68 -4.82 -3.71
CA LEU A 64 10.28 -6.05 -4.24
C LEU A 64 9.42 -6.72 -5.33
N HIS A 65 8.18 -6.28 -5.52
CA HIS A 65 7.32 -6.74 -6.61
C HIS A 65 7.51 -5.92 -7.89
N SER A 66 8.09 -4.72 -7.80
CA SER A 66 8.33 -3.88 -8.98
C SER A 66 9.56 -4.34 -9.75
N THR A 67 9.48 -4.36 -11.09
CA THR A 67 10.60 -4.66 -11.96
C THR A 67 11.35 -3.37 -12.28
N ARG A 68 12.66 -3.39 -12.16
CA ARG A 68 13.53 -2.28 -12.53
C ARG A 68 13.81 -2.29 -14.03
N PRO A 69 13.69 -1.14 -14.72
CA PRO A 69 14.07 -1.04 -16.12
C PRO A 69 15.59 -1.13 -16.29
N THR A 70 16.02 -1.79 -17.36
CA THR A 70 17.46 -1.93 -17.70
C THR A 70 18.12 -0.60 -18.07
N SER A 71 17.32 0.42 -18.42
CA SER A 71 17.79 1.76 -18.73
C SER A 71 18.30 2.55 -17.52
N THR A 72 17.94 2.12 -16.30
CA THR A 72 18.38 2.74 -15.05
C THR A 72 18.97 1.67 -14.12
N PRO A 73 20.14 1.11 -14.46
CA PRO A 73 20.74 0.02 -13.68
C PRO A 73 21.20 0.52 -12.31
N VAL A 74 20.96 -0.30 -11.29
CA VAL A 74 21.48 -0.08 -9.93
C VAL A 74 22.33 -1.25 -9.51
N TYR A 75 23.54 -0.95 -9.02
CA TYR A 75 24.48 -1.92 -8.53
C TYR A 75 24.76 -1.67 -7.05
N LEU A 76 24.85 -2.75 -6.28
CA LEU A 76 25.27 -2.72 -4.89
C LEU A 76 26.69 -3.27 -4.78
N TYR A 77 27.55 -2.56 -4.06
CA TYR A 77 28.94 -2.96 -3.88
C TYR A 77 29.12 -3.92 -2.70
N ASP A 78 28.41 -3.65 -1.61
CA ASP A 78 28.53 -4.40 -0.38
C ASP A 78 27.18 -4.63 0.27
N ILE A 79 26.90 -5.87 0.59
CA ILE A 79 25.71 -6.24 1.36
C ILE A 79 26.19 -7.01 2.59
N PRO A 80 25.91 -6.54 3.80
CA PRO A 80 26.32 -7.23 5.02
C PRO A 80 25.91 -8.72 5.00
N GLY A 81 26.91 -9.60 5.18
CA GLY A 81 26.71 -11.04 5.18
C GLY A 81 26.73 -11.72 3.81
N ILE A 82 26.82 -10.97 2.70
CA ILE A 82 26.97 -11.51 1.34
C ILE A 82 28.37 -11.24 0.84
N LYS A 83 29.19 -12.29 0.62
CA LYS A 83 30.50 -12.17 0.01
C LYS A 83 30.36 -12.00 -1.51
N THR A 84 30.60 -10.81 -2.01
CA THR A 84 30.66 -10.56 -3.46
C THR A 84 32.12 -10.73 -3.92
N PRO A 85 32.40 -11.49 -5.02
CA PRO A 85 33.75 -11.55 -5.58
C PRO A 85 34.28 -10.15 -5.94
N PRO A 86 35.59 -9.90 -5.83
CA PRO A 86 36.16 -8.55 -6.01
C PRO A 86 35.91 -7.91 -7.39
N ASP A 87 35.67 -8.74 -8.41
CA ASP A 87 35.42 -8.35 -9.79
C ASP A 87 33.94 -8.31 -10.17
N LYS A 88 33.02 -8.47 -9.19
CA LYS A 88 31.58 -8.53 -9.42
C LYS A 88 30.83 -7.54 -8.56
N MET A 89 29.68 -7.10 -9.08
CA MET A 89 28.70 -6.28 -8.38
C MET A 89 27.36 -6.98 -8.36
N ILE A 90 26.52 -6.67 -7.38
CA ILE A 90 25.17 -7.18 -7.30
C ILE A 90 24.26 -6.23 -8.08
N TYR A 91 23.67 -6.74 -9.15
CA TYR A 91 22.69 -5.98 -9.95
C TYR A 91 21.28 -6.13 -9.39
N LEU A 92 20.55 -5.02 -9.25
CA LEU A 92 19.18 -5.00 -8.80
C LEU A 92 18.19 -5.15 -9.96
N ASN A 93 17.52 -6.29 -10.03
CA ASN A 93 16.45 -6.56 -10.99
C ASN A 93 15.10 -5.97 -10.57
N LYS A 94 14.94 -5.63 -9.30
CA LYS A 94 13.69 -5.16 -8.69
C LYS A 94 13.92 -3.85 -7.93
N GLY A 95 12.82 -3.19 -7.59
CA GLY A 95 12.86 -2.09 -6.64
C GLY A 95 13.38 -2.55 -5.28
N LEU A 96 14.12 -1.68 -4.60
CA LEU A 96 14.63 -1.94 -3.26
C LEU A 96 14.38 -0.71 -2.38
N TYR A 97 14.05 -0.94 -1.13
CA TYR A 97 13.93 0.12 -0.14
C TYR A 97 15.18 0.99 -0.14
N GLY A 98 14.99 2.31 -0.09
CA GLY A 98 16.06 3.30 -0.10
C GLY A 98 16.54 3.74 -1.48
N THR A 99 16.22 3.04 -2.59
CA THR A 99 16.52 3.58 -3.92
C THR A 99 15.56 4.72 -4.28
N LEU A 100 16.07 5.74 -5.00
CA LEU A 100 15.33 6.98 -5.30
C LEU A 100 14.03 6.74 -6.08
N ASP A 101 14.00 5.74 -6.93
CA ASP A 101 12.91 5.42 -7.83
C ASP A 101 11.97 4.31 -7.33
N ALA A 102 12.28 3.66 -6.18
CA ALA A 102 11.50 2.52 -5.68
C ALA A 102 10.01 2.82 -5.53
N GLY A 103 9.68 4.00 -5.00
CA GLY A 103 8.28 4.43 -4.83
C GLY A 103 7.56 4.56 -6.17
N ASN A 104 8.21 5.16 -7.19
CA ASN A 104 7.61 5.32 -8.51
C ASN A 104 7.47 3.98 -9.25
N LEU A 105 8.46 3.10 -9.18
CA LEU A 105 8.39 1.76 -9.75
C LEU A 105 7.24 0.95 -9.14
N TRP A 106 7.06 1.05 -7.83
CA TRP A 106 5.97 0.40 -7.14
C TRP A 106 4.61 0.98 -7.54
N ARG A 107 4.47 2.31 -7.55
CA ARG A 107 3.26 2.98 -8.03
C ARG A 107 2.84 2.50 -9.42
N GLN A 108 3.79 2.48 -10.38
CA GLN A 108 3.53 1.98 -11.73
C GLN A 108 3.12 0.51 -11.75
N THR A 109 3.66 -0.30 -10.85
CA THR A 109 3.33 -1.72 -10.72
C THR A 109 1.88 -1.90 -10.25
N VAL A 110 1.47 -1.17 -9.20
CA VAL A 110 0.08 -1.19 -8.69
C VAL A 110 -0.89 -0.63 -9.73
N GLU A 111 -0.54 0.47 -10.39
CA GLU A 111 -1.34 1.06 -11.47
C GLU A 111 -1.61 0.02 -12.58
N LYS A 112 -0.57 -0.65 -13.09
CA LYS A 112 -0.70 -1.72 -14.09
C LYS A 112 -1.56 -2.89 -13.58
N LEU A 113 -1.37 -3.29 -12.31
CA LEU A 113 -2.17 -4.33 -11.69
C LEU A 113 -3.66 -3.95 -11.69
N LEU A 114 -4.01 -2.75 -11.24
CA LEU A 114 -5.40 -2.30 -11.16
C LEU A 114 -6.02 -2.12 -12.55
N LEU A 115 -5.30 -1.48 -13.49
CA LEU A 115 -5.78 -1.32 -14.87
C LEU A 115 -6.01 -2.68 -15.54
N SER A 116 -5.11 -3.65 -15.36
CA SER A 116 -5.27 -5.01 -15.91
C SER A 116 -6.44 -5.80 -15.29
N ASN A 117 -6.91 -5.39 -14.11
CA ASN A 117 -8.12 -5.93 -13.47
C ASN A 117 -9.40 -5.16 -13.85
N GLY A 118 -9.32 -4.24 -14.83
CA GLY A 118 -10.46 -3.49 -15.36
C GLY A 118 -10.88 -2.31 -14.50
N TYR A 119 -10.01 -1.82 -13.62
CA TYR A 119 -10.22 -0.54 -12.94
C TYR A 119 -9.85 0.62 -13.87
N THR A 120 -10.47 1.76 -13.66
CA THR A 120 -10.19 3.03 -14.35
C THR A 120 -9.56 3.99 -13.35
N GLN A 121 -8.47 4.66 -13.73
CA GLN A 121 -7.83 5.68 -12.91
C GLN A 121 -8.64 6.99 -12.97
N ALA A 122 -8.82 7.65 -11.84
CA ALA A 122 -9.52 8.92 -11.78
C ALA A 122 -8.64 10.09 -12.27
N ILE A 123 -9.25 11.04 -12.96
CA ILE A 123 -8.53 12.19 -13.55
C ILE A 123 -7.99 13.13 -12.47
N ASN A 124 -8.76 13.37 -11.41
CA ASN A 124 -8.44 14.38 -10.39
C ASN A 124 -7.51 13.88 -9.28
N ASP A 125 -7.40 12.58 -9.11
CA ASP A 125 -6.49 11.94 -8.15
C ASP A 125 -5.91 10.67 -8.79
N PRO A 126 -4.63 10.68 -9.19
CA PRO A 126 -4.00 9.55 -9.87
C PRO A 126 -3.84 8.31 -8.98
N CYS A 127 -4.11 8.45 -7.67
CA CYS A 127 -4.09 7.35 -6.72
C CYS A 127 -5.47 6.78 -6.44
N LEU A 128 -6.52 7.31 -7.08
CA LEU A 128 -7.89 6.81 -7.01
C LEU A 128 -8.24 6.00 -8.27
N PHE A 129 -8.73 4.79 -8.06
CA PHE A 129 -9.22 3.89 -9.11
C PHE A 129 -10.65 3.49 -8.83
N TYR A 130 -11.43 3.25 -9.88
CA TYR A 130 -12.80 2.80 -9.74
C TYR A 130 -13.17 1.77 -10.81
N LYS A 131 -14.13 0.93 -10.47
CA LYS A 131 -14.71 -0.06 -11.39
C LYS A 131 -16.21 -0.13 -11.17
N THR A 132 -16.96 -0.22 -12.27
CA THR A 132 -18.40 -0.44 -12.25
C THR A 132 -18.72 -1.71 -13.04
N ARG A 133 -19.54 -2.59 -12.45
CA ARG A 133 -20.04 -3.80 -13.11
C ARG A 133 -21.55 -3.86 -13.00
N THR A 134 -22.23 -4.30 -14.04
CA THR A 134 -23.67 -4.57 -14.00
C THR A 134 -23.91 -6.05 -14.26
N ILE A 135 -24.53 -6.72 -13.30
CA ILE A 135 -24.83 -8.15 -13.36
C ILE A 135 -26.31 -8.32 -13.02
N ASN A 136 -27.07 -8.95 -13.90
CA ASN A 136 -28.49 -9.17 -13.72
C ASN A 136 -29.29 -7.89 -13.38
N GLY A 137 -28.95 -6.77 -14.02
CA GLY A 137 -29.60 -5.48 -13.81
C GLY A 137 -29.18 -4.74 -12.53
N LYS A 138 -28.33 -5.34 -11.67
CA LYS A 138 -27.80 -4.72 -10.48
C LYS A 138 -26.40 -4.15 -10.74
N THR A 139 -26.20 -2.89 -10.37
CA THR A 139 -24.92 -2.18 -10.53
C THR A 139 -24.07 -2.28 -9.27
N TYR A 140 -22.84 -2.73 -9.44
CA TYR A 140 -21.82 -2.83 -8.42
C TYR A 140 -20.71 -1.84 -8.68
N LYS A 141 -20.23 -1.21 -7.63
CA LYS A 141 -19.15 -0.20 -7.70
C LYS A 141 -18.05 -0.56 -6.71
N THR A 142 -16.80 -0.42 -7.15
CA THR A 142 -15.62 -0.56 -6.31
C THR A 142 -14.73 0.64 -6.53
N TYR A 143 -14.29 1.26 -5.45
CA TYR A 143 -13.32 2.34 -5.42
C TYR A 143 -12.09 1.88 -4.67
N ILE A 144 -10.91 2.20 -5.17
CA ILE A 144 -9.62 1.84 -4.57
C ILE A 144 -8.76 3.09 -4.52
N ALA A 145 -8.29 3.46 -3.35
CA ALA A 145 -7.27 4.48 -3.18
C ALA A 145 -5.95 3.83 -2.76
N THR A 146 -4.84 4.23 -3.40
CA THR A 146 -3.51 3.70 -3.13
C THR A 146 -2.72 4.62 -2.20
N TRP A 147 -2.12 4.04 -1.15
CA TRP A 147 -1.23 4.73 -0.22
C TRP A 147 0.00 3.89 0.04
N VAL A 148 1.05 4.09 -0.75
CA VAL A 148 2.29 3.30 -0.74
C VAL A 148 1.98 1.80 -0.85
N ASP A 149 2.09 1.05 0.26
CA ASP A 149 1.88 -0.40 0.35
C ASP A 149 0.39 -0.76 0.57
N ASP A 150 -0.44 0.23 0.97
CA ASP A 150 -1.83 0.04 1.36
C ASP A 150 -2.82 0.38 0.26
N LEU A 151 -3.89 -0.40 0.15
CA LEU A 151 -5.09 -0.07 -0.61
C LEU A 151 -6.27 0.10 0.33
N LEU A 152 -6.90 1.28 0.30
CA LEU A 152 -8.23 1.49 0.86
C LEU A 152 -9.26 1.13 -0.21
N ILE A 153 -10.15 0.19 0.08
CA ILE A 153 -11.12 -0.36 -0.87
C ILE A 153 -12.52 -0.15 -0.32
N VAL A 154 -13.37 0.52 -1.10
CA VAL A 154 -14.79 0.74 -0.78
C VAL A 154 -15.63 0.09 -1.86
N SER A 155 -16.47 -0.89 -1.50
CA SER A 155 -17.16 -1.71 -2.50
C SER A 155 -18.50 -2.25 -2.01
N ASN A 156 -19.47 -2.30 -2.91
CA ASN A 156 -20.68 -3.12 -2.78
C ASN A 156 -20.64 -4.39 -3.66
N ASP A 157 -19.51 -4.64 -4.32
CA ASP A 157 -19.33 -5.80 -5.20
C ASP A 157 -18.91 -7.03 -4.36
N PRO A 158 -19.71 -8.12 -4.36
CA PRO A 158 -19.40 -9.32 -3.60
C PRO A 158 -18.07 -9.99 -4.02
N GLU A 159 -17.63 -9.79 -5.26
CA GLU A 159 -16.37 -10.33 -5.79
C GLU A 159 -15.15 -9.64 -5.18
N THR A 160 -15.31 -8.50 -4.51
CA THR A 160 -14.20 -7.82 -3.82
C THR A 160 -13.52 -8.73 -2.80
N LYS A 161 -14.25 -9.69 -2.22
CA LYS A 161 -13.69 -10.68 -1.27
C LYS A 161 -12.63 -11.58 -1.90
N ASN A 162 -12.66 -11.76 -3.22
CA ASN A 162 -11.72 -12.58 -3.96
C ASN A 162 -10.44 -11.83 -4.35
N MET A 163 -10.41 -10.50 -4.16
CA MET A 163 -9.30 -9.63 -4.61
C MET A 163 -7.93 -10.07 -4.10
N LYS A 164 -7.85 -10.52 -2.83
CA LYS A 164 -6.63 -11.07 -2.28
C LYS A 164 -6.10 -12.23 -3.12
N LYS A 165 -6.96 -13.21 -3.38
CA LYS A 165 -6.62 -14.40 -4.19
C LYS A 165 -6.22 -14.00 -5.61
N ASP A 166 -6.98 -13.09 -6.23
CA ASP A 166 -6.71 -12.63 -7.60
C ASP A 166 -5.34 -11.94 -7.74
N PHE A 167 -4.90 -11.22 -6.70
CA PHE A 167 -3.59 -10.58 -6.67
C PHE A 167 -2.47 -11.59 -6.35
N GLU A 168 -2.73 -12.54 -5.44
CA GLU A 168 -1.78 -13.62 -5.13
C GLU A 168 -1.53 -14.53 -6.34
N GLU A 169 -2.55 -14.84 -7.14
CA GLU A 169 -2.41 -15.59 -8.41
C GLU A 169 -1.58 -14.83 -9.45
N LYS A 170 -1.47 -13.50 -9.36
CA LYS A 170 -0.59 -12.66 -10.18
C LYS A 170 0.81 -12.48 -9.58
N GLY A 171 1.14 -13.19 -8.52
CA GLY A 171 2.46 -13.22 -7.90
C GLY A 171 2.71 -12.13 -6.85
N PHE A 172 1.67 -11.43 -6.37
CA PHE A 172 1.79 -10.50 -5.28
C PHE A 172 1.61 -11.20 -3.93
N GLU A 173 2.41 -10.81 -2.93
CA GLU A 173 2.21 -11.28 -1.56
C GLU A 173 1.36 -10.27 -0.79
N ILE A 174 0.23 -10.73 -0.20
CA ILE A 174 -0.68 -9.91 0.59
C ILE A 174 -0.52 -10.27 2.07
N SER A 175 -0.11 -9.31 2.89
CA SER A 175 0.06 -9.51 4.32
C SER A 175 -1.24 -9.36 5.11
N HIS A 176 -2.15 -8.52 4.62
CA HIS A 176 -3.42 -8.22 5.27
C HIS A 176 -4.52 -7.91 4.25
N PHE A 177 -5.72 -8.44 4.48
CA PHE A 177 -6.93 -8.08 3.74
C PHE A 177 -8.15 -8.30 4.65
N ASP A 178 -8.62 -7.24 5.27
CA ASP A 178 -9.71 -7.27 6.21
C ASP A 178 -10.56 -5.99 6.16
N LYS A 179 -11.71 -6.01 6.86
CA LYS A 179 -12.51 -4.80 7.05
C LYS A 179 -11.69 -3.75 7.81
N ILE A 180 -11.94 -2.49 7.46
CA ILE A 180 -11.27 -1.36 8.10
C ILE A 180 -11.60 -1.32 9.60
N ASN A 181 -10.56 -1.12 10.40
CA ASN A 181 -10.66 -0.82 11.83
C ASN A 181 -9.70 0.32 12.22
N LYS A 182 -8.57 0.46 11.52
CA LYS A 182 -7.59 1.52 11.72
C LYS A 182 -6.92 1.83 10.39
N TYR A 183 -6.78 3.11 10.05
CA TYR A 183 -6.11 3.53 8.83
C TYR A 183 -5.32 4.82 9.05
N LEU A 184 -4.03 4.80 8.70
CA LEU A 184 -3.11 5.94 8.83
C LEU A 184 -3.14 6.61 10.21
N GLY A 185 -3.20 5.82 11.28
CA GLY A 185 -3.21 6.30 12.67
C GLY A 185 -4.58 6.75 13.18
N VAL A 186 -5.63 6.63 12.36
CA VAL A 186 -7.01 6.93 12.77
C VAL A 186 -7.77 5.63 12.96
N ASN A 187 -8.42 5.44 14.10
CA ASN A 187 -9.37 4.36 14.32
C ASN A 187 -10.65 4.65 13.55
N VAL A 188 -11.16 3.65 12.83
CA VAL A 188 -12.36 3.76 12.02
C VAL A 188 -13.32 2.66 12.45
N ASN A 189 -14.39 3.02 13.11
CA ASN A 189 -15.41 2.06 13.52
C ASN A 189 -16.68 2.28 12.70
N TYR A 190 -17.03 1.29 11.89
CA TYR A 190 -18.21 1.28 11.04
C TYR A 190 -19.19 0.21 11.50
N ASP A 191 -20.19 0.64 12.27
CA ASP A 191 -21.31 -0.20 12.73
C ASP A 191 -22.48 -0.04 11.75
N LYS A 192 -22.63 -1.03 10.86
CA LYS A 192 -23.70 -1.02 9.85
C LYS A 192 -25.09 -1.21 10.44
N GLU A 193 -25.21 -1.89 11.58
CA GLU A 193 -26.51 -2.16 12.22
C GLU A 193 -27.07 -0.91 12.87
N LYS A 194 -26.20 -0.09 13.46
CA LYS A 194 -26.58 1.17 14.09
C LYS A 194 -26.51 2.37 13.17
N ASP A 195 -25.99 2.18 11.93
CA ASP A 195 -25.74 3.25 10.98
C ASP A 195 -24.81 4.33 11.54
N ILE A 196 -23.74 3.91 12.25
CA ILE A 196 -22.78 4.80 12.89
C ILE A 196 -21.40 4.60 12.28
N LEU A 197 -20.76 5.70 11.88
CA LEU A 197 -19.34 5.77 11.51
C LEU A 197 -18.63 6.69 12.48
N THR A 198 -17.63 6.20 13.20
CA THR A 198 -16.81 6.99 14.11
C THR A 198 -15.35 7.01 13.71
N PHE A 199 -14.70 8.14 13.97
CA PHE A 199 -13.27 8.34 13.82
C PHE A 199 -12.69 8.82 15.14
N ASP A 200 -11.59 8.22 15.60
CA ASP A 200 -10.85 8.69 16.75
C ASP A 200 -9.35 8.43 16.60
N GLN A 201 -8.56 9.03 17.48
CA GLN A 201 -7.12 8.84 17.57
C GLN A 201 -6.70 8.51 19.01
N CYS A 202 -7.58 7.83 19.77
CA CYS A 202 -7.33 7.51 21.18
C CYS A 202 -6.00 6.78 21.37
N ASP A 203 -5.70 5.75 20.56
CA ASP A 203 -4.44 5.01 20.65
C ASP A 203 -3.21 5.91 20.45
N TYR A 204 -3.29 6.88 19.54
CA TYR A 204 -2.18 7.80 19.27
C TYR A 204 -2.00 8.81 20.41
N ILE A 205 -3.09 9.26 21.02
CA ILE A 205 -3.07 10.14 22.19
C ILE A 205 -2.44 9.39 23.37
N ASP A 206 -2.85 8.15 23.61
CA ASP A 206 -2.30 7.31 24.67
C ASP A 206 -0.81 7.06 24.49
N GLU A 207 -0.35 6.81 23.25
CA GLU A 207 1.08 6.67 22.93
C GLU A 207 1.87 7.96 23.26
N ILE A 208 1.32 9.13 22.92
CA ILE A 208 1.95 10.43 23.25
C ILE A 208 2.04 10.61 24.76
N LEU A 209 0.97 10.34 25.50
CA LEU A 209 0.93 10.49 26.95
C LEU A 209 1.93 9.55 27.64
N GLN A 210 2.01 8.29 27.22
CA GLN A 210 2.99 7.33 27.72
C GLN A 210 4.43 7.79 27.46
N ASN A 211 4.72 8.26 26.23
CA ASN A 211 6.06 8.76 25.88
C ASN A 211 6.44 10.03 26.67
N ALA A 212 5.45 10.81 27.06
CA ALA A 212 5.64 12.00 27.89
C ALA A 212 5.67 11.70 29.41
N ASN A 213 5.48 10.44 29.82
CA ASN A 213 5.33 10.01 31.22
C ASN A 213 4.17 10.73 31.95
N MET A 214 3.06 10.95 31.25
CA MET A 214 1.85 11.61 31.77
C MET A 214 0.73 10.59 32.02
#